data_7368d1b755abdbf3f6384bc48f6902f5
#
_entry.id   7368d1b755abdbf3f6384bc48f6902f5
#
_cell.length_a   1.000
_cell.length_b   1.000
_cell.length_c   1.000
_cell.angle_alpha   90.00
_cell.angle_beta   90.00
_cell.angle_gamma   90.00
#
_symmetry.space_group_name_H-M   'P 1'
#
loop_
_entity.id
_entity.type
_entity.pdbx_description
1 polymer ?
#
loop_
_entity_poly.entity_id
_entity_poly.type
_entity_poly.pdbx_seq_one_letter_code
_entity_poly.pdbx_strand_id
1 'polypeptide(L)'
;MVNAGESVHNGGMSYFTEILADSGDGFRALDVDVGDANDLDDLADMMRAASGDDGEAVAVIEHEDEWFGLVRLCENNEIKVFLSDLAAVEASPFAPIFSDFLDSRPDAYETEPEEDFGIDEDEADDEDDDDEVEMLEFDPDAEWGGDADIYADRGVAAAVLIDQVEAHRSDPARVVAHVGETVGFADQLEAAR
;
A
#
# COMPACT_ATOMS: atom_id res chain seq x y z
N MET A 1 -6.83 -29.25 13.23
CA MET A 1 -7.76 -28.33 13.90
C MET A 1 -7.54 -27.01 13.21
N VAL A 2 -8.37 -26.70 12.24
CA VAL A 2 -8.30 -25.44 11.48
C VAL A 2 -8.92 -24.36 12.35
N ASN A 3 -8.11 -23.38 12.76
CA ASN A 3 -8.61 -22.17 13.39
C ASN A 3 -9.11 -21.26 12.25
N ALA A 4 -10.42 -21.17 12.12
CA ALA A 4 -11.05 -20.22 11.22
C ALA A 4 -10.74 -18.80 11.71
N GLY A 5 -10.32 -17.91 10.80
CA GLY A 5 -10.04 -16.51 11.07
C GLY A 5 -11.13 -15.88 11.92
N GLU A 6 -10.74 -15.31 13.06
CA GLU A 6 -11.64 -14.55 13.92
C GLU A 6 -11.88 -13.19 13.27
N SER A 7 -13.01 -13.06 12.57
CA SER A 7 -13.59 -11.75 12.27
C SER A 7 -13.86 -11.01 13.56
N VAL A 8 -13.09 -9.98 13.84
CA VAL A 8 -13.34 -9.10 14.98
C VAL A 8 -14.59 -8.27 14.68
N HIS A 9 -15.74 -8.77 15.13
CA HIS A 9 -17.02 -8.07 15.08
C HIS A 9 -17.03 -6.97 16.15
N ASN A 10 -16.58 -5.79 15.79
CA ASN A 10 -16.82 -4.60 16.59
C ASN A 10 -17.83 -3.70 15.85
N GLY A 11 -19.09 -3.87 16.15
CA GLY A 11 -20.17 -2.92 15.84
C GLY A 11 -20.36 -2.47 14.40
N GLY A 12 -20.59 -3.38 13.45
CA GLY A 12 -21.21 -3.02 12.16
C GLY A 12 -20.27 -2.62 11.03
N MET A 13 -18.96 -2.67 11.21
CA MET A 13 -17.95 -2.51 10.16
C MET A 13 -17.17 -3.81 10.03
N SER A 14 -17.16 -4.39 8.82
CA SER A 14 -16.45 -5.64 8.56
C SER A 14 -15.11 -5.31 7.91
N TYR A 15 -14.03 -5.60 8.60
CA TYR A 15 -12.67 -5.54 8.07
C TYR A 15 -12.23 -6.95 7.71
N PHE A 16 -11.59 -7.07 6.55
CA PHE A 16 -10.86 -8.27 6.17
C PHE A 16 -9.38 -7.98 6.22
N THR A 17 -8.62 -8.80 6.91
CA THR A 17 -7.16 -8.69 6.97
C THR A 17 -6.53 -10.05 6.73
N GLU A 18 -5.47 -10.09 5.92
CA GLU A 18 -4.72 -11.30 5.65
C GLU A 18 -3.25 -10.96 5.41
N ILE A 19 -2.34 -11.78 5.93
CA ILE A 19 -0.91 -11.67 5.64
C ILE A 19 -0.48 -12.91 4.86
N LEU A 20 0.17 -12.68 3.73
CA LEU A 20 0.60 -13.72 2.81
C LEU A 20 2.11 -13.62 2.59
N ALA A 21 2.83 -14.75 2.57
CA ALA A 21 4.23 -14.82 2.17
C ALA A 21 4.38 -15.48 0.82
N ASP A 22 5.26 -14.95 -0.02
CA ASP A 22 5.67 -15.56 -1.29
C ASP A 22 6.77 -16.60 -1.02
N SER A 23 6.45 -17.85 -1.26
CA SER A 23 7.37 -18.98 -1.11
C SER A 23 8.13 -19.34 -2.39
N GLY A 24 7.97 -18.55 -3.46
CA GLY A 24 8.54 -18.81 -4.79
C GLY A 24 7.73 -19.79 -5.64
N ASP A 25 6.97 -20.69 -5.01
CA ASP A 25 6.02 -21.59 -5.66
C ASP A 25 4.57 -21.06 -5.58
N GLY A 26 4.37 -19.92 -4.94
CA GLY A 26 3.09 -19.25 -4.73
C GLY A 26 2.96 -18.66 -3.33
N PHE A 27 1.88 -17.94 -3.12
CA PHE A 27 1.61 -17.32 -1.83
C PHE A 27 1.01 -18.32 -0.83
N ARG A 28 1.31 -18.14 0.44
CA ARG A 28 0.72 -18.87 1.57
C ARG A 28 0.27 -17.92 2.66
N ALA A 29 -0.86 -18.19 3.27
CA ALA A 29 -1.34 -17.44 4.43
C ALA A 29 -0.41 -17.63 5.63
N LEU A 30 -0.17 -16.53 6.36
CA LEU A 30 0.55 -16.54 7.63
C LEU A 30 -0.44 -16.49 8.80
N ASP A 31 -0.12 -17.16 9.89
CA ASP A 31 -0.93 -17.16 11.12
C ASP A 31 -0.56 -15.95 12.00
N VAL A 32 -0.79 -14.74 11.46
CA VAL A 32 -0.47 -13.45 12.09
C VAL A 32 -1.61 -12.49 11.80
N ASP A 33 -2.06 -11.75 12.82
CA ASP A 33 -3.14 -10.77 12.69
C ASP A 33 -2.55 -9.36 12.57
N VAL A 34 -2.96 -8.62 11.53
CA VAL A 34 -2.56 -7.21 11.33
C VAL A 34 -2.95 -6.34 12.53
N GLY A 35 -4.07 -6.66 13.18
CA GLY A 35 -4.56 -5.94 14.35
C GLY A 35 -3.69 -6.05 15.61
N ASP A 36 -2.73 -6.97 15.63
CA ASP A 36 -1.76 -7.10 16.74
C ASP A 36 -0.59 -6.11 16.60
N ALA A 37 -0.39 -5.49 15.43
CA ALA A 37 0.64 -4.50 15.20
C ALA A 37 0.26 -3.13 15.78
N ASN A 38 1.22 -2.43 16.38
CA ASN A 38 1.04 -1.10 16.97
C ASN A 38 1.40 0.02 15.98
N ASP A 39 2.33 -0.24 15.07
CA ASP A 39 2.83 0.65 14.04
C ASP A 39 3.29 -0.15 12.81
N LEU A 40 3.74 0.55 11.78
CA LEU A 40 4.17 -0.06 10.53
C LEU A 40 5.44 -0.91 10.68
N ASP A 41 6.37 -0.48 11.53
CA ASP A 41 7.61 -1.21 11.80
C ASP A 41 7.33 -2.51 12.54
N ASP A 42 6.41 -2.48 13.51
CA ASP A 42 5.94 -3.67 14.25
C ASP A 42 5.26 -4.67 13.30
N LEU A 43 4.39 -4.18 12.40
CA LEU A 43 3.78 -5.00 11.35
C LEU A 43 4.84 -5.66 10.45
N ALA A 44 5.83 -4.90 10.01
CA ALA A 44 6.90 -5.41 9.18
C ALA A 44 7.76 -6.45 9.90
N ASP A 45 8.03 -6.27 11.20
CA ASP A 45 8.76 -7.24 12.00
C ASP A 45 7.97 -8.54 12.20
N MET A 46 6.65 -8.43 12.40
CA MET A 46 5.74 -9.58 12.46
C MET A 46 5.71 -10.33 11.13
N MET A 47 5.61 -9.61 10.00
CA MET A 47 5.66 -10.19 8.66
C MET A 47 7.00 -10.91 8.41
N ARG A 48 8.15 -10.31 8.76
CA ARG A 48 9.48 -10.93 8.65
C ARG A 48 9.59 -12.19 9.49
N ALA A 49 9.15 -12.12 10.74
CA ALA A 49 9.22 -13.26 11.65
C ALA A 49 8.38 -14.45 11.17
N ALA A 50 7.23 -14.18 10.59
CA ALA A 50 6.30 -15.20 10.11
C ALA A 50 6.64 -15.74 8.72
N SER A 51 7.18 -14.90 7.81
CA SER A 51 7.62 -15.32 6.47
C SER A 51 8.90 -16.16 6.52
N GLY A 52 9.77 -15.92 7.50
CA GLY A 52 11.02 -16.64 7.67
C GLY A 52 11.98 -16.40 6.49
N ASP A 53 12.40 -17.49 5.83
CA ASP A 53 13.32 -17.44 4.69
C ASP A 53 12.61 -17.16 3.34
N ASP A 54 11.28 -17.02 3.32
CA ASP A 54 10.50 -16.79 2.09
C ASP A 54 10.74 -15.39 1.50
N GLY A 55 11.20 -14.44 2.31
CA GLY A 55 11.77 -13.17 1.87
C GLY A 55 10.76 -12.08 1.55
N GLU A 56 9.67 -12.36 0.87
CA GLU A 56 8.64 -11.40 0.51
C GLU A 56 7.32 -11.73 1.20
N ALA A 57 6.62 -10.69 1.67
CA ALA A 57 5.29 -10.84 2.24
C ALA A 57 4.40 -9.64 1.91
N VAL A 58 3.09 -9.84 1.94
CA VAL A 58 2.10 -8.77 1.79
C VAL A 58 1.05 -8.87 2.88
N ALA A 59 0.74 -7.76 3.52
CA ALA A 59 -0.46 -7.61 4.32
C ALA A 59 -1.52 -6.90 3.48
N VAL A 60 -2.72 -7.47 3.46
CA VAL A 60 -3.90 -6.93 2.79
C VAL A 60 -4.89 -6.55 3.88
N ILE A 61 -5.37 -5.32 3.83
CA ILE A 61 -6.39 -4.78 4.72
C ILE A 61 -7.52 -4.27 3.83
N GLU A 62 -8.74 -4.71 4.04
CA GLU A 62 -9.90 -4.25 3.28
C GLU A 62 -11.02 -3.85 4.25
N HIS A 63 -11.66 -2.73 3.94
CA HIS A 63 -12.92 -2.33 4.53
C HIS A 63 -13.99 -2.35 3.44
N GLU A 64 -15.02 -3.12 3.61
CA GLU A 64 -15.98 -3.58 2.60
C GLU A 64 -16.17 -2.69 1.37
N ASP A 65 -16.64 -1.45 1.54
CA ASP A 65 -16.99 -0.55 0.43
C ASP A 65 -16.24 0.80 0.52
N GLU A 66 -15.25 0.93 1.43
CA GLU A 66 -14.64 2.23 1.68
C GLU A 66 -13.18 2.31 1.20
N TRP A 67 -12.31 1.40 1.66
CA TRP A 67 -10.90 1.48 1.34
C TRP A 67 -10.18 0.13 1.45
N PHE A 68 -8.98 0.08 0.89
CA PHE A 68 -8.02 -1.00 1.13
C PHE A 68 -6.61 -0.45 1.35
N GLY A 69 -5.79 -1.23 2.04
CA GLY A 69 -4.37 -1.00 2.22
C GLY A 69 -3.57 -2.23 1.82
N LEU A 70 -2.43 -2.00 1.20
CA LEU A 70 -1.43 -3.01 0.89
C LEU A 70 -0.13 -2.61 1.57
N VAL A 71 0.47 -3.52 2.34
CA VAL A 71 1.81 -3.37 2.90
C VAL A 71 2.65 -4.50 2.37
N ARG A 72 3.66 -4.20 1.55
CA ARG A 72 4.57 -5.17 0.97
C ARG A 72 5.92 -5.10 1.65
N LEU A 73 6.38 -6.22 2.17
CA LEU A 73 7.76 -6.43 2.57
C LEU A 73 8.50 -7.06 1.39
N CYS A 74 9.45 -6.33 0.82
CA CYS A 74 10.26 -6.78 -0.31
C CYS A 74 11.44 -7.66 0.16
N GLU A 75 12.02 -8.46 -0.73
CA GLU A 75 13.20 -9.31 -0.45
C GLU A 75 14.40 -8.52 0.10
N ASN A 76 14.54 -7.24 -0.27
CA ASN A 76 15.60 -6.35 0.21
C ASN A 76 15.29 -5.72 1.58
N ASN A 77 14.24 -6.17 2.27
CA ASN A 77 13.68 -5.61 3.51
C ASN A 77 13.10 -4.19 3.38
N GLU A 78 12.91 -3.69 2.18
CA GLU A 78 12.16 -2.46 1.93
C GLU A 78 10.67 -2.70 2.18
N ILE A 79 10.02 -1.71 2.79
CA ILE A 79 8.58 -1.73 3.01
C ILE A 79 7.96 -0.75 2.03
N LYS A 80 6.99 -1.22 1.26
CA LYS A 80 6.14 -0.40 0.41
C LYS A 80 4.73 -0.41 0.94
N VAL A 81 4.09 0.74 0.95
CA VAL A 81 2.72 0.92 1.45
C VAL A 81 1.88 1.61 0.39
N PHE A 82 0.69 1.10 0.15
CA PHE A 82 -0.31 1.76 -0.67
C PHE A 82 -1.65 1.77 0.06
N LEU A 83 -2.27 2.94 0.16
CA LEU A 83 -3.57 3.18 0.80
C LEU A 83 -4.51 3.83 -0.21
N SER A 84 -5.67 3.22 -0.46
CA SER A 84 -6.60 3.69 -1.49
C SER A 84 -7.42 4.92 -1.09
N ASP A 85 -7.56 5.19 0.22
CA ASP A 85 -8.24 6.37 0.76
C ASP A 85 -7.65 6.73 2.13
N LEU A 86 -6.88 7.80 2.18
CA LEU A 86 -6.16 8.23 3.38
C LEU A 86 -7.10 8.74 4.48
N ALA A 87 -8.20 9.41 4.10
CA ALA A 87 -9.16 9.94 5.08
C ALA A 87 -9.93 8.80 5.76
N ALA A 88 -10.29 7.76 4.99
CA ALA A 88 -10.95 6.59 5.53
C ALA A 88 -10.02 5.77 6.43
N VAL A 89 -8.73 5.65 6.06
CA VAL A 89 -7.70 5.00 6.90
C VAL A 89 -7.52 5.74 8.23
N GLU A 90 -7.43 7.07 8.21
CA GLU A 90 -7.30 7.91 9.42
C GLU A 90 -8.48 7.72 10.39
N ALA A 91 -9.67 7.50 9.86
CA ALA A 91 -10.87 7.23 10.64
C ALA A 91 -11.00 5.76 11.10
N SER A 92 -10.14 4.86 10.63
CA SER A 92 -10.18 3.43 10.87
C SER A 92 -9.46 3.01 12.16
N PRO A 93 -9.71 1.79 12.68
CA PRO A 93 -8.93 1.23 13.78
C PRO A 93 -7.46 0.93 13.41
N PHE A 94 -7.11 0.94 12.13
CA PHE A 94 -5.75 0.73 11.63
C PHE A 94 -4.93 2.03 11.50
N ALA A 95 -5.52 3.19 11.78
CA ALA A 95 -4.82 4.49 11.77
C ALA A 95 -3.49 4.48 12.56
N PRO A 96 -3.38 3.84 13.75
CA PRO A 96 -2.12 3.80 14.48
C PRO A 96 -0.97 3.12 13.70
N ILE A 97 -1.28 2.09 12.90
CA ILE A 97 -0.28 1.38 12.08
C ILE A 97 0.33 2.31 11.04
N PHE A 98 -0.46 3.24 10.50
CA PHE A 98 -0.05 4.15 9.44
C PHE A 98 0.21 5.58 9.93
N SER A 99 0.28 5.84 11.25
CA SER A 99 0.42 7.18 11.80
C SER A 99 1.63 7.94 11.24
N ASP A 100 2.81 7.33 11.27
CA ASP A 100 4.03 7.98 10.77
C ASP A 100 3.97 8.27 9.27
N PHE A 101 3.28 7.42 8.52
CA PHE A 101 3.04 7.59 7.09
C PHE A 101 2.04 8.73 6.84
N LEU A 102 0.94 8.80 7.60
CA LEU A 102 -0.07 9.83 7.50
C LEU A 102 0.46 11.20 7.94
N ASP A 103 1.27 11.24 9.02
CA ASP A 103 1.88 12.46 9.56
C ASP A 103 2.99 13.03 8.66
N SER A 104 3.64 12.21 7.84
CA SER A 104 4.69 12.65 6.91
C SER A 104 4.14 13.31 5.64
N ARG A 105 2.82 13.32 5.47
CA ARG A 105 2.15 13.97 4.34
C ARG A 105 2.34 15.49 4.44
N PRO A 106 2.85 16.16 3.40
CA PRO A 106 2.89 17.63 3.41
C PRO A 106 1.45 18.16 3.50
N ASP A 107 1.20 18.99 4.50
CA ASP A 107 -0.08 19.67 4.65
C ASP A 107 -0.39 20.45 3.37
N ALA A 108 -1.53 20.17 2.74
CA ALA A 108 -1.98 20.81 1.49
C ALA A 108 -2.16 22.35 1.62
N TYR A 109 -1.86 22.93 2.77
CA TYR A 109 -2.05 24.33 3.10
C TYR A 109 -0.76 25.13 3.36
N GLU A 110 0.43 24.53 3.33
CA GLU A 110 1.69 25.25 3.46
C GLU A 110 2.39 25.48 2.11
N THR A 111 1.66 25.99 1.11
CA THR A 111 2.29 26.75 0.04
C THR A 111 2.54 28.16 0.56
N GLU A 112 3.70 28.37 1.22
CA GLU A 112 4.23 29.72 1.34
C GLU A 112 4.42 30.28 -0.08
N PRO A 113 4.02 31.55 -0.34
CA PRO A 113 4.19 32.13 -1.66
C PRO A 113 5.68 32.15 -1.99
N GLU A 114 6.06 31.50 -3.07
CA GLU A 114 7.41 31.52 -3.61
C GLU A 114 7.87 32.96 -3.81
N GLU A 115 8.83 33.41 -3.01
CA GLU A 115 9.54 34.66 -3.28
C GLU A 115 10.32 34.47 -4.59
N ASP A 116 9.91 35.26 -5.59
CA ASP A 116 10.51 35.41 -6.91
C ASP A 116 12.03 35.71 -6.80
N PHE A 117 12.85 34.64 -6.82
CA PHE A 117 14.27 34.76 -7.06
C PHE A 117 14.50 34.73 -8.56
N GLY A 118 14.64 35.95 -9.13
CA GLY A 118 15.05 36.13 -10.51
C GLY A 118 16.30 35.33 -10.84
N ILE A 119 16.18 34.39 -11.76
CA ILE A 119 17.29 33.62 -12.32
C ILE A 119 17.81 34.38 -13.51
N ASP A 120 19.05 34.88 -13.40
CA ASP A 120 19.85 35.38 -14.51
C ASP A 120 20.14 34.20 -15.46
N GLU A 121 19.79 34.41 -16.74
CA GLU A 121 20.13 33.54 -17.85
C GLU A 121 21.63 33.54 -18.08
N ASP A 122 22.33 32.41 -17.89
CA ASP A 122 23.60 32.13 -18.52
C ASP A 122 23.58 30.68 -19.06
N GLU A 123 23.78 30.64 -20.39
CA GLU A 123 23.83 29.48 -21.27
C GLU A 123 24.93 28.49 -20.84
N ALA A 124 24.60 27.20 -20.68
CA ALA A 124 25.54 26.11 -20.87
C ALA A 124 24.82 24.87 -21.43
N ASP A 125 25.10 24.65 -22.66
CA ASP A 125 24.90 23.48 -23.48
C ASP A 125 25.64 22.28 -22.85
N ASP A 126 24.90 21.23 -22.43
CA ASP A 126 25.46 19.90 -22.25
C ASP A 126 24.33 18.87 -22.44
N GLU A 127 24.49 18.13 -23.53
CA GLU A 127 23.76 16.94 -23.89
C GLU A 127 24.14 15.84 -22.90
N ASP A 128 23.19 15.39 -22.05
CA ASP A 128 23.31 14.09 -21.35
C ASP A 128 21.96 13.47 -21.07
N ASP A 129 21.81 12.30 -21.68
CA ASP A 129 20.96 11.15 -21.36
C ASP A 129 19.76 11.38 -20.43
N ASP A 130 18.59 11.49 -21.08
CA ASP A 130 17.27 11.38 -20.51
C ASP A 130 17.03 9.97 -19.94
N ASP A 131 17.54 9.69 -18.75
CA ASP A 131 16.85 8.79 -17.83
C ASP A 131 15.69 9.60 -17.22
N GLU A 132 14.58 9.69 -17.94
CA GLU A 132 13.31 10.14 -17.39
C GLU A 132 12.91 9.18 -16.27
N VAL A 133 13.43 9.41 -15.06
CA VAL A 133 12.76 8.97 -13.85
C VAL A 133 11.45 9.74 -13.86
N GLU A 134 10.37 9.08 -14.29
CA GLU A 134 9.01 9.55 -14.04
C GLU A 134 8.88 9.72 -12.52
N MET A 135 9.21 10.92 -12.06
CA MET A 135 8.82 11.35 -10.73
C MET A 135 7.29 11.34 -10.78
N LEU A 136 6.69 10.32 -10.13
CA LEU A 136 5.25 10.30 -9.92
C LEU A 136 4.89 11.66 -9.29
N GLU A 137 4.20 12.50 -10.08
CA GLU A 137 3.74 13.80 -9.60
C GLU A 137 2.84 13.52 -8.40
N PHE A 138 3.31 13.93 -7.22
CA PHE A 138 2.51 13.87 -6.01
C PHE A 138 1.30 14.78 -6.22
N ASP A 139 0.11 14.18 -6.32
CA ASP A 139 -1.14 14.93 -6.39
C ASP A 139 -1.61 15.19 -4.96
N PRO A 140 -1.53 16.44 -4.46
CA PRO A 140 -1.97 16.77 -3.11
C PRO A 140 -3.48 16.60 -2.90
N ASP A 141 -4.25 16.55 -3.99
CA ASP A 141 -5.69 16.34 -3.97
C ASP A 141 -6.08 14.86 -4.11
N ALA A 142 -5.09 13.95 -4.27
CA ALA A 142 -5.36 12.52 -4.35
C ALA A 142 -5.91 11.98 -3.01
N GLU A 143 -6.96 11.18 -3.08
CA GLU A 143 -7.52 10.50 -1.92
C GLU A 143 -6.64 9.31 -1.48
N TRP A 144 -5.90 8.72 -2.42
CA TRP A 144 -4.95 7.63 -2.18
C TRP A 144 -3.56 8.16 -1.74
N GLY A 145 -2.74 7.30 -1.16
CA GLY A 145 -1.37 7.63 -0.78
C GLY A 145 -0.44 6.45 -0.76
N GLY A 146 0.85 6.73 -0.79
CA GLY A 146 1.93 5.75 -0.72
C GLY A 146 2.52 5.38 -2.07
N ASP A 147 3.08 4.19 -2.12
CA ASP A 147 3.84 3.66 -3.24
C ASP A 147 2.90 3.07 -4.31
N ALA A 148 2.44 3.88 -5.26
CA ALA A 148 1.59 3.38 -6.35
C ALA A 148 2.31 2.34 -7.22
N ASP A 149 3.64 2.34 -7.21
CA ASP A 149 4.51 1.35 -7.87
C ASP A 149 4.74 0.06 -7.07
N ILE A 150 4.00 -0.13 -5.97
CA ILE A 150 4.15 -1.25 -5.02
C ILE A 150 4.34 -2.62 -5.68
N TYR A 151 3.77 -2.84 -6.86
CA TYR A 151 3.88 -4.07 -7.65
C TYR A 151 4.26 -3.83 -9.12
N ALA A 152 4.97 -2.72 -9.43
CA ALA A 152 5.43 -2.44 -10.80
C ALA A 152 6.37 -3.54 -11.33
N ASP A 153 7.21 -4.09 -10.47
CA ASP A 153 8.10 -5.23 -10.75
C ASP A 153 7.36 -6.55 -10.99
N ARG A 154 6.10 -6.65 -10.56
CA ARG A 154 5.22 -7.82 -10.73
C ARG A 154 4.15 -7.61 -11.81
N GLY A 155 4.23 -6.53 -12.58
CA GLY A 155 3.36 -6.26 -13.73
C GLY A 155 2.15 -5.38 -13.45
N VAL A 156 2.01 -4.83 -12.24
CA VAL A 156 0.99 -3.82 -11.91
C VAL A 156 1.63 -2.44 -11.98
N ALA A 157 1.55 -1.78 -13.13
CA ALA A 157 2.07 -0.44 -13.28
C ALA A 157 1.31 0.57 -12.38
N ALA A 158 2.02 1.57 -11.84
CA ALA A 158 1.45 2.58 -10.96
C ALA A 158 0.20 3.26 -11.54
N ALA A 159 0.24 3.69 -12.79
CA ALA A 159 -0.90 4.29 -13.47
C ALA A 159 -2.12 3.35 -13.52
N VAL A 160 -1.90 2.05 -13.74
CA VAL A 160 -2.98 1.06 -13.76
C VAL A 160 -3.61 0.90 -12.39
N LEU A 161 -2.79 0.86 -11.32
CA LEU A 161 -3.31 0.78 -9.95
C LEU A 161 -4.15 2.00 -9.60
N ILE A 162 -3.65 3.20 -9.90
CA ILE A 162 -4.37 4.47 -9.66
C ILE A 162 -5.69 4.50 -10.45
N ASP A 163 -5.68 4.20 -11.75
CA ASP A 163 -6.88 4.15 -12.58
C ASP A 163 -7.93 3.17 -12.03
N GLN A 164 -7.50 2.01 -11.51
CA GLN A 164 -8.40 1.03 -10.90
C GLN A 164 -9.02 1.56 -9.59
N VAL A 165 -8.22 2.20 -8.73
CA VAL A 165 -8.70 2.83 -7.49
C VAL A 165 -9.75 3.90 -7.79
N GLU A 166 -9.47 4.80 -8.73
CA GLU A 166 -10.38 5.87 -9.11
C GLU A 166 -11.68 5.35 -9.76
N ALA A 167 -11.56 4.31 -10.60
CA ALA A 167 -12.71 3.70 -11.26
C ALA A 167 -13.60 2.88 -10.32
N HIS A 168 -13.03 2.34 -9.24
CA HIS A 168 -13.69 1.39 -8.34
C HIS A 168 -13.65 1.81 -6.86
N ARG A 169 -13.77 3.12 -6.57
CA ARG A 169 -13.73 3.68 -5.20
C ARG A 169 -14.68 3.01 -4.21
N SER A 170 -15.85 2.57 -4.66
CA SER A 170 -16.86 1.87 -3.85
C SER A 170 -16.78 0.35 -3.92
N ASP A 171 -15.69 -0.19 -4.45
CA ASP A 171 -15.47 -1.64 -4.58
C ASP A 171 -13.97 -1.96 -4.44
N PRO A 172 -13.38 -1.68 -3.26
CA PRO A 172 -11.96 -1.90 -3.00
C PRO A 172 -11.55 -3.36 -3.18
N ALA A 173 -12.42 -4.30 -2.82
CA ALA A 173 -12.19 -5.74 -2.97
C ALA A 173 -11.92 -6.13 -4.42
N ARG A 174 -12.53 -5.46 -5.39
CA ARG A 174 -12.31 -5.68 -6.82
C ARG A 174 -10.91 -5.27 -7.25
N VAL A 175 -10.41 -4.13 -6.74
CA VAL A 175 -9.05 -3.65 -7.05
C VAL A 175 -8.03 -4.61 -6.48
N VAL A 176 -8.21 -5.02 -5.21
CA VAL A 176 -7.33 -6.00 -4.54
C VAL A 176 -7.35 -7.35 -5.27
N ALA A 177 -8.51 -7.82 -5.73
CA ALA A 177 -8.61 -9.04 -6.52
C ALA A 177 -7.83 -8.92 -7.84
N HIS A 178 -7.94 -7.80 -8.55
CA HIS A 178 -7.19 -7.56 -9.80
C HIS A 178 -5.67 -7.54 -9.56
N VAL A 179 -5.21 -6.87 -8.51
CA VAL A 179 -3.80 -6.90 -8.09
C VAL A 179 -3.38 -8.33 -7.77
N GLY A 180 -4.19 -9.02 -6.95
CA GLY A 180 -3.94 -10.40 -6.53
C GLY A 180 -3.86 -11.39 -7.69
N GLU A 181 -4.71 -11.25 -8.72
CA GLU A 181 -4.66 -12.06 -9.93
C GLU A 181 -3.35 -11.82 -10.71
N THR A 182 -2.91 -10.58 -10.82
CA THR A 182 -1.70 -10.22 -11.56
C THR A 182 -0.44 -10.68 -10.82
N VAL A 183 -0.40 -10.50 -9.50
CA VAL A 183 0.74 -10.82 -8.63
C VAL A 183 0.78 -12.31 -8.26
N GLY A 184 -0.39 -12.98 -8.19
CA GLY A 184 -0.53 -14.41 -7.93
C GLY A 184 -1.00 -14.78 -6.53
N PHE A 185 -1.57 -13.84 -5.75
CA PHE A 185 -2.09 -14.13 -4.42
C PHE A 185 -3.63 -14.17 -4.31
N ALA A 186 -4.37 -13.97 -5.40
CA ALA A 186 -5.83 -13.93 -5.40
C ALA A 186 -6.46 -15.21 -4.82
N ASP A 187 -5.96 -16.38 -5.21
CA ASP A 187 -6.49 -17.68 -4.75
C ASP A 187 -6.41 -17.84 -3.23
N GLN A 188 -5.36 -17.27 -2.59
CA GLN A 188 -5.17 -17.33 -1.15
C GLN A 188 -6.14 -16.39 -0.43
N LEU A 189 -6.38 -15.20 -0.97
CA LEU A 189 -7.37 -14.27 -0.43
C LEU A 189 -8.79 -14.83 -0.52
N GLU A 190 -9.15 -15.48 -1.65
CA GLU A 190 -10.46 -16.13 -1.78
C GLU A 190 -10.64 -17.28 -0.79
N ALA A 191 -9.59 -18.02 -0.50
CA ALA A 191 -9.63 -19.11 0.47
C ALA A 191 -9.75 -18.64 1.92
N ALA A 192 -9.30 -17.39 2.22
CA ALA A 192 -9.34 -16.79 3.55
C ALA A 192 -10.68 -16.04 3.85
N ARG A 193 -11.41 -15.64 2.80
CA ARG A 193 -12.75 -15.01 2.89
C ARG A 193 -13.83 -16.04 3.13
#